data_301dd4bef8ae831bd54914c3dca9892a
#
_entry.id   301dd4bef8ae831bd54914c3dca9892a
#
_cell.length_a   1.000
_cell.length_b   1.000
_cell.length_c   1.000
_cell.angle_alpha   90.00
_cell.angle_beta   90.00
_cell.angle_gamma   90.00
#
_symmetry.space_group_name_H-M   'P 1'
#
loop_
_entity.id
_entity.type
_entity.pdbx_description
1 polymer ?
#
loop_
_entity_poly.entity_id
_entity_poly.type
_entity_poly.pdbx_seq_one_letter_code
_entity_poly.pdbx_strand_id
1 'polypeptide(L)'
;MHLTWEEAACYTLTLATAYRMLFGWRPNVLRPGQNVLVWGASGGLGVFAVQLCAVSGAHAIGVVSDDEKKDYVLSMGAKAVLNRKEFDCWGQLPKVNGEGFPEYMKEVGKFGKAVRAITGGKDPDIVFEHPGEQTFPVSVRIVKRGGMVVICAGTTGYNLTMDARYLWMHQKRVQGSHFAHLYHAAQANQLVIDRRIDPAMSEVLPWDKIPDAHEKMLDNKHAPGNMAVLVNAQRSGLRTFDDVLELSNARG
;
A
#
# COMPACT_ATOMS: atom_id res chain seq x y z
N MET A 1 -11.41 24.45 -8.19
CA MET A 1 -10.98 23.09 -7.80
C MET A 1 -9.65 23.24 -7.05
N HIS A 2 -9.38 22.47 -5.96
CA HIS A 2 -8.12 22.61 -5.22
C HIS A 2 -6.97 21.76 -5.79
N LEU A 3 -7.31 20.73 -6.60
CA LEU A 3 -6.36 19.86 -7.26
C LEU A 3 -6.00 20.35 -8.65
N THR A 4 -4.79 20.06 -9.08
CA THR A 4 -4.42 20.12 -10.51
C THR A 4 -5.00 18.90 -11.24
N TRP A 5 -4.98 18.92 -12.57
CA TRP A 5 -5.41 17.77 -13.37
C TRP A 5 -4.53 16.55 -13.15
N GLU A 6 -3.24 16.74 -12.95
CA GLU A 6 -2.27 15.69 -12.68
C GLU A 6 -2.54 15.04 -11.32
N GLU A 7 -2.76 15.84 -10.28
CA GLU A 7 -3.13 15.34 -8.96
C GLU A 7 -4.45 14.56 -9.03
N ALA A 8 -5.44 15.06 -9.76
CA ALA A 8 -6.73 14.39 -9.93
C ALA A 8 -6.61 13.06 -10.71
N ALA A 9 -5.66 12.95 -11.63
CA ALA A 9 -5.44 11.75 -12.44
C ALA A 9 -4.69 10.62 -11.71
N CYS A 10 -3.79 10.96 -10.77
CA CYS A 10 -2.81 9.99 -10.25
C CYS A 10 -3.34 9.06 -9.15
N TYR A 11 -4.42 9.39 -8.43
CA TYR A 11 -4.82 8.63 -7.23
C TYR A 11 -6.01 7.68 -7.42
N THR A 12 -6.85 7.88 -8.42
CA THR A 12 -8.18 7.25 -8.49
C THR A 12 -8.14 5.73 -8.40
N LEU A 13 -7.26 5.07 -9.18
CA LEU A 13 -7.13 3.61 -9.18
C LEU A 13 -6.62 3.08 -7.84
N THR A 14 -5.50 3.60 -7.38
CA THR A 14 -4.77 3.07 -6.23
C THR A 14 -5.48 3.39 -4.91
N LEU A 15 -6.04 4.59 -4.77
CA LEU A 15 -6.83 4.96 -3.60
C LEU A 15 -8.13 4.15 -3.51
N ALA A 16 -8.88 3.99 -4.61
CA ALA A 16 -10.11 3.22 -4.60
C ALA A 16 -9.86 1.73 -4.29
N THR A 17 -8.75 1.17 -4.81
CA THR A 17 -8.31 -0.19 -4.50
C THR A 17 -7.97 -0.32 -3.02
N ALA A 18 -7.15 0.57 -2.47
CA ALA A 18 -6.80 0.57 -1.04
C ALA A 18 -8.03 0.72 -0.15
N TYR A 19 -8.96 1.59 -0.53
CA TYR A 19 -10.23 1.78 0.19
C TYR A 19 -11.03 0.48 0.23
N ARG A 20 -11.22 -0.19 -0.91
CA ARG A 20 -11.93 -1.47 -0.94
C ARG A 20 -11.23 -2.54 -0.11
N MET A 21 -9.91 -2.64 -0.18
CA MET A 21 -9.14 -3.61 0.61
C MET A 21 -9.38 -3.44 2.11
N LEU A 22 -9.49 -2.21 2.60
CA LEU A 22 -9.64 -1.92 4.03
C LEU A 22 -11.10 -1.89 4.49
N PHE A 23 -12.04 -1.48 3.64
CA PHE A 23 -13.44 -1.26 4.04
C PHE A 23 -14.47 -2.19 3.37
N GLY A 24 -14.07 -2.93 2.34
CA GLY A 24 -15.00 -3.71 1.54
C GLY A 24 -15.35 -5.10 2.08
N TRP A 25 -14.62 -5.62 3.08
CA TRP A 25 -14.64 -7.05 3.40
C TRP A 25 -15.09 -7.36 4.82
N ARG A 26 -16.40 -7.34 5.07
CA ARG A 26 -16.97 -7.73 6.36
C ARG A 26 -16.63 -9.19 6.72
N PRO A 27 -16.41 -9.50 8.01
CA PRO A 27 -16.47 -8.63 9.18
C PRO A 27 -15.17 -7.83 9.44
N ASN A 28 -14.08 -8.09 8.69
CA ASN A 28 -12.75 -7.52 8.90
C ASN A 28 -12.57 -6.15 8.22
N VAL A 29 -13.54 -5.24 8.37
CA VAL A 29 -13.40 -3.84 7.93
C VAL A 29 -12.52 -3.07 8.89
N LEU A 30 -11.76 -2.11 8.36
CA LEU A 30 -10.93 -1.20 9.16
C LEU A 30 -11.75 -0.43 10.19
N ARG A 31 -11.24 -0.33 11.41
CA ARG A 31 -11.87 0.39 12.53
C ARG A 31 -10.84 1.19 13.31
N PRO A 32 -11.26 2.26 14.01
CA PRO A 32 -10.38 3.00 14.91
C PRO A 32 -9.68 2.11 15.93
N GLY A 33 -8.43 2.41 16.23
CA GLY A 33 -7.60 1.68 17.20
C GLY A 33 -7.01 0.35 16.70
N GLN A 34 -7.37 -0.12 15.50
CA GLN A 34 -6.77 -1.32 14.92
C GLN A 34 -5.35 -1.07 14.41
N ASN A 35 -4.54 -2.13 14.43
CA ASN A 35 -3.19 -2.13 13.86
C ASN A 35 -3.22 -2.77 12.47
N VAL A 36 -2.68 -2.08 11.48
CA VAL A 36 -2.60 -2.57 10.09
C VAL A 36 -1.13 -2.61 9.66
N LEU A 37 -0.65 -3.79 9.29
CA LEU A 37 0.65 -3.91 8.63
C LEU A 37 0.46 -3.63 7.14
N VAL A 38 1.23 -2.67 6.59
CA VAL A 38 1.13 -2.24 5.19
C VAL A 38 2.44 -2.54 4.48
N TRP A 39 2.44 -3.54 3.60
CA TRP A 39 3.57 -3.81 2.73
C TRP A 39 3.72 -2.74 1.66
N GLY A 40 4.97 -2.44 1.26
CA GLY A 40 5.25 -1.44 0.23
C GLY A 40 4.63 -0.08 0.52
N ALA A 41 4.69 0.36 1.78
CA ALA A 41 3.98 1.51 2.32
C ALA A 41 4.31 2.85 1.62
N SER A 42 5.45 2.96 0.95
CA SER A 42 5.86 4.14 0.20
C SER A 42 5.39 4.15 -1.27
N GLY A 43 4.89 3.02 -1.78
CA GLY A 43 4.41 2.91 -3.15
C GLY A 43 3.00 3.46 -3.33
N GLY A 44 2.58 3.61 -4.59
CA GLY A 44 1.30 4.23 -4.96
C GLY A 44 0.06 3.64 -4.30
N LEU A 45 0.05 2.33 -4.00
CA LEU A 45 -1.05 1.67 -3.31
C LEU A 45 -0.90 1.78 -1.79
N GLY A 46 0.31 1.49 -1.27
CA GLY A 46 0.57 1.43 0.17
C GLY A 46 0.42 2.78 0.87
N VAL A 47 0.80 3.87 0.20
CA VAL A 47 0.66 5.23 0.76
C VAL A 47 -0.79 5.59 1.05
N PHE A 48 -1.74 5.14 0.23
CA PHE A 48 -3.16 5.36 0.51
C PHE A 48 -3.68 4.45 1.63
N ALA A 49 -3.18 3.23 1.75
CA ALA A 49 -3.51 2.38 2.90
C ALA A 49 -3.04 3.03 4.22
N VAL A 50 -1.86 3.65 4.24
CA VAL A 50 -1.34 4.41 5.39
C VAL A 50 -2.24 5.59 5.72
N GLN A 51 -2.56 6.44 4.75
CA GLN A 51 -3.43 7.60 4.94
C GLN A 51 -4.85 7.21 5.38
N LEU A 52 -5.42 6.16 4.77
CA LEU A 52 -6.75 5.65 5.15
C LEU A 52 -6.76 5.14 6.60
N CYS A 53 -5.71 4.50 7.07
CA CYS A 53 -5.57 4.14 8.48
C CYS A 53 -5.58 5.40 9.37
N ALA A 54 -4.76 6.38 9.04
CA ALA A 54 -4.63 7.61 9.82
C ALA A 54 -5.97 8.37 9.93
N VAL A 55 -6.65 8.61 8.81
CA VAL A 55 -7.94 9.34 8.81
C VAL A 55 -9.07 8.57 9.49
N SER A 56 -8.92 7.25 9.63
CA SER A 56 -9.88 6.37 10.32
C SER A 56 -9.56 6.15 11.79
N GLY A 57 -8.50 6.76 12.33
CA GLY A 57 -8.06 6.53 13.71
C GLY A 57 -7.45 5.14 13.96
N ALA A 58 -7.01 4.46 12.93
CA ALA A 58 -6.26 3.21 13.00
C ALA A 58 -4.74 3.47 12.91
N HIS A 59 -3.93 2.47 13.21
CA HIS A 59 -2.48 2.56 13.29
C HIS A 59 -1.83 1.77 12.15
N ALA A 60 -1.31 2.47 11.13
CA ALA A 60 -0.52 1.83 10.10
C ALA A 60 0.92 1.58 10.57
N ILE A 61 1.40 0.36 10.39
CA ILE A 61 2.82 0.00 10.48
C ILE A 61 3.29 -0.22 9.04
N GLY A 62 4.04 0.75 8.50
CA GLY A 62 4.56 0.67 7.15
C GLY A 62 5.76 -0.27 7.05
N VAL A 63 5.87 -1.02 5.95
CA VAL A 63 7.07 -1.78 5.62
C VAL A 63 7.63 -1.25 4.31
N VAL A 64 8.90 -0.87 4.32
CA VAL A 64 9.62 -0.30 3.17
C VAL A 64 10.87 -1.12 2.84
N SER A 65 11.45 -0.89 1.67
CA SER A 65 12.68 -1.54 1.20
C SER A 65 13.96 -0.77 1.55
N ASP A 66 13.84 0.51 1.92
CA ASP A 66 14.96 1.40 2.17
C ASP A 66 14.63 2.43 3.24
N ASP A 67 15.63 2.81 4.04
CA ASP A 67 15.45 3.76 5.15
C ASP A 67 15.07 5.17 4.66
N GLU A 68 15.55 5.58 3.50
CA GLU A 68 15.23 6.87 2.87
C GLU A 68 13.72 7.07 2.65
N LYS A 69 12.95 5.98 2.58
CA LYS A 69 11.48 6.01 2.41
C LYS A 69 10.73 6.16 3.74
N LYS A 70 11.40 6.01 4.88
CA LYS A 70 10.74 6.00 6.21
C LYS A 70 10.05 7.33 6.52
N ASP A 71 10.75 8.45 6.35
CA ASP A 71 10.24 9.78 6.68
C ASP A 71 9.01 10.15 5.85
N TYR A 72 9.02 9.78 4.56
CA TYR A 72 7.85 9.97 3.70
C TYR A 72 6.64 9.20 4.22
N VAL A 73 6.80 7.92 4.58
CA VAL A 73 5.69 7.10 5.07
C VAL A 73 5.19 7.58 6.43
N LEU A 74 6.08 8.07 7.30
CA LEU A 74 5.70 8.70 8.56
C LEU A 74 4.91 10.00 8.34
N SER A 75 5.33 10.84 7.40
CA SER A 75 4.62 12.09 7.06
C SER A 75 3.22 11.84 6.50
N MET A 76 2.99 10.67 5.88
CA MET A 76 1.67 10.24 5.41
C MET A 76 0.77 9.66 6.52
N GLY A 77 1.24 9.63 7.76
CA GLY A 77 0.45 9.25 8.92
C GLY A 77 0.67 7.82 9.45
N ALA A 78 1.74 7.16 9.04
CA ALA A 78 2.11 5.88 9.66
C ALA A 78 2.52 6.09 11.13
N LYS A 79 2.14 5.15 11.99
CA LYS A 79 2.57 5.12 13.39
C LYS A 79 4.06 4.80 13.53
N ALA A 80 4.55 3.91 12.68
CA ALA A 80 5.96 3.52 12.61
C ALA A 80 6.25 2.86 11.25
N VAL A 81 7.53 2.74 10.92
CA VAL A 81 7.99 2.13 9.67
C VAL A 81 9.14 1.15 9.95
N LEU A 82 9.06 -0.03 9.37
CA LEU A 82 10.09 -1.08 9.41
C LEU A 82 10.78 -1.18 8.04
N ASN A 83 12.08 -1.35 8.04
CA ASN A 83 12.83 -1.70 6.83
C ASN A 83 12.89 -3.23 6.69
N ARG A 84 12.34 -3.78 5.58
CA ARG A 84 12.36 -5.23 5.36
C ARG A 84 13.77 -5.83 5.26
N LYS A 85 14.78 -5.02 4.88
CA LYS A 85 16.17 -5.48 4.78
C LYS A 85 16.81 -5.83 6.13
N GLU A 86 16.18 -5.43 7.24
CA GLU A 86 16.63 -5.79 8.59
C GLU A 86 16.27 -7.23 8.99
N PHE A 87 15.55 -7.96 8.13
CA PHE A 87 15.03 -9.31 8.41
C PHE A 87 15.29 -10.23 7.23
N ASP A 88 15.49 -11.52 7.51
CA ASP A 88 15.74 -12.57 6.51
C ASP A 88 14.66 -13.67 6.57
N CYS A 89 13.40 -13.29 6.36
CA CYS A 89 12.26 -14.20 6.41
C CYS A 89 11.37 -14.12 5.16
N TRP A 90 11.95 -13.76 4.04
CA TRP A 90 11.21 -13.51 2.80
C TRP A 90 11.29 -14.72 1.85
N GLY A 91 10.29 -14.86 1.00
CA GLY A 91 10.22 -15.93 0.01
C GLY A 91 9.23 -17.02 0.37
N GLN A 92 9.32 -18.13 -0.35
CA GLN A 92 8.44 -19.27 -0.15
C GLN A 92 8.66 -19.92 1.21
N LEU A 93 7.57 -20.39 1.81
CA LEU A 93 7.63 -21.13 3.06
C LEU A 93 8.44 -22.44 2.86
N PRO A 94 9.50 -22.68 3.63
CA PRO A 94 10.16 -23.97 3.64
C PRO A 94 9.19 -25.10 4.01
N LYS A 95 9.46 -26.32 3.55
CA LYS A 95 8.64 -27.48 3.91
C LYS A 95 8.51 -27.56 5.44
N VAL A 96 7.27 -27.58 5.91
CA VAL A 96 6.99 -27.68 7.35
C VAL A 96 7.69 -28.88 7.96
N ASN A 97 8.40 -28.66 9.07
CA ASN A 97 9.29 -29.63 9.74
C ASN A 97 10.45 -30.14 8.87
N GLY A 98 10.73 -29.50 7.73
CA GLY A 98 11.90 -29.78 6.90
C GLY A 98 13.12 -28.96 7.31
N GLU A 99 14.22 -29.21 6.58
CA GLU A 99 15.44 -28.41 6.70
C GLU A 99 15.17 -26.93 6.41
N GLY A 100 15.77 -26.01 7.19
CA GLY A 100 15.58 -24.57 7.07
C GLY A 100 14.30 -24.02 7.72
N PHE A 101 13.28 -24.85 8.03
CA PHE A 101 12.05 -24.38 8.65
C PHE A 101 12.27 -23.75 10.04
N PRO A 102 13.09 -24.33 10.96
CA PRO A 102 13.33 -23.72 12.26
C PRO A 102 14.00 -22.34 12.17
N GLU A 103 14.96 -22.17 11.27
CA GLU A 103 15.67 -20.88 11.09
C GLU A 103 14.72 -19.83 10.47
N TYR A 104 13.97 -20.22 9.43
CA TYR A 104 12.92 -19.38 8.88
C TYR A 104 11.94 -18.90 9.97
N MET A 105 11.47 -19.80 10.82
CA MET A 105 10.53 -19.46 11.90
C MET A 105 11.15 -18.53 12.95
N LYS A 106 12.44 -18.64 13.20
CA LYS A 106 13.19 -17.73 14.08
C LYS A 106 13.22 -16.32 13.51
N GLU A 107 13.51 -16.17 12.20
CA GLU A 107 13.55 -14.89 11.50
C GLU A 107 12.14 -14.25 11.42
N VAL A 108 11.10 -15.03 11.09
CA VAL A 108 9.69 -14.56 11.19
C VAL A 108 9.37 -14.11 12.61
N GLY A 109 9.89 -14.81 13.61
CA GLY A 109 9.74 -14.45 15.02
C GLY A 109 10.39 -13.10 15.37
N LYS A 110 11.55 -12.76 14.78
CA LYS A 110 12.20 -11.44 14.94
C LYS A 110 11.33 -10.33 14.35
N PHE A 111 10.85 -10.52 13.11
CA PHE A 111 9.95 -9.56 12.46
C PHE A 111 8.67 -9.35 13.27
N GLY A 112 8.02 -10.44 13.71
CA GLY A 112 6.84 -10.37 14.55
C GLY A 112 7.09 -9.66 15.89
N LYS A 113 8.28 -9.80 16.50
CA LYS A 113 8.65 -9.04 17.71
C LYS A 113 8.78 -7.54 17.43
N ALA A 114 9.39 -7.16 16.31
CA ALA A 114 9.49 -5.76 15.91
C ALA A 114 8.11 -5.13 15.71
N VAL A 115 7.19 -5.82 15.04
CA VAL A 115 5.80 -5.35 14.89
C VAL A 115 5.12 -5.20 16.25
N ARG A 116 5.22 -6.20 17.13
CA ARG A 116 4.63 -6.14 18.49
C ARG A 116 5.23 -5.06 19.37
N ALA A 117 6.48 -4.73 19.23
CA ALA A 117 7.10 -3.61 19.95
C ALA A 117 6.41 -2.27 19.62
N ILE A 118 5.99 -2.08 18.36
CA ILE A 118 5.28 -0.89 17.90
C ILE A 118 3.81 -0.88 18.38
N THR A 119 3.19 -2.04 18.44
CA THR A 119 1.74 -2.18 18.69
C THR A 119 1.38 -2.39 20.17
N GLY A 120 2.36 -2.35 21.07
CA GLY A 120 2.14 -2.64 22.49
C GLY A 120 1.83 -4.11 22.75
N GLY A 121 2.53 -5.02 22.07
CA GLY A 121 2.43 -6.47 22.24
C GLY A 121 1.36 -7.16 21.40
N LYS A 122 0.64 -6.44 20.55
CA LYS A 122 -0.46 -6.98 19.74
C LYS A 122 0.01 -7.34 18.32
N ASP A 123 -0.55 -8.41 17.77
CA ASP A 123 -0.41 -8.73 16.36
C ASP A 123 -1.34 -7.83 15.50
N PRO A 124 -1.03 -7.59 14.20
CA PRO A 124 -1.87 -6.78 13.32
C PRO A 124 -3.28 -7.35 13.15
N ASP A 125 -4.29 -6.48 13.17
CA ASP A 125 -5.68 -6.82 12.87
C ASP A 125 -5.88 -7.17 11.40
N ILE A 126 -5.23 -6.39 10.53
CA ILE A 126 -5.23 -6.54 9.07
C ILE A 126 -3.79 -6.50 8.59
N VAL A 127 -3.47 -7.33 7.62
CA VAL A 127 -2.26 -7.20 6.80
C VAL A 127 -2.68 -6.82 5.39
N PHE A 128 -2.24 -5.64 4.97
CA PHE A 128 -2.45 -5.10 3.63
C PHE A 128 -1.33 -5.62 2.73
N GLU A 129 -1.66 -6.61 1.89
CA GLU A 129 -0.73 -7.42 1.13
C GLU A 129 -0.83 -7.11 -0.37
N HIS A 130 0.32 -6.97 -1.05
CA HIS A 130 0.39 -6.91 -2.50
C HIS A 130 1.69 -7.44 -3.12
N PRO A 131 2.81 -7.62 -2.39
CA PRO A 131 4.01 -8.25 -2.94
C PRO A 131 3.77 -9.71 -3.37
N GLY A 132 3.08 -10.50 -2.56
CA GLY A 132 2.77 -11.90 -2.91
C GLY A 132 3.82 -12.89 -2.39
N GLU A 133 4.48 -13.66 -3.27
CA GLU A 133 5.31 -14.81 -2.89
C GLU A 133 6.30 -14.53 -1.76
N GLN A 134 6.96 -13.38 -1.77
CA GLN A 134 7.99 -13.08 -0.79
C GLN A 134 7.45 -12.78 0.62
N THR A 135 6.25 -12.24 0.74
CA THR A 135 5.74 -11.71 2.02
C THR A 135 4.53 -12.46 2.55
N PHE A 136 3.79 -13.14 1.68
CA PHE A 136 2.54 -13.79 2.04
C PHE A 136 2.64 -14.83 3.15
N PRO A 137 3.67 -15.72 3.21
CA PRO A 137 3.78 -16.68 4.31
C PRO A 137 3.95 -15.98 5.67
N VAL A 138 4.72 -14.89 5.70
CA VAL A 138 4.89 -14.05 6.90
C VAL A 138 3.59 -13.36 7.26
N SER A 139 2.89 -12.80 6.29
CA SER A 139 1.60 -12.12 6.47
C SER A 139 0.56 -13.02 7.14
N VAL A 140 0.42 -14.26 6.66
CA VAL A 140 -0.48 -15.24 7.27
C VAL A 140 -0.02 -15.62 8.68
N ARG A 141 1.29 -15.70 8.91
CA ARG A 141 1.83 -16.06 10.24
C ARG A 141 1.59 -14.99 11.28
N ILE A 142 1.82 -13.71 10.96
CA ILE A 142 1.82 -12.62 11.94
C ILE A 142 0.46 -11.94 12.15
N VAL A 143 -0.48 -12.03 11.21
CA VAL A 143 -1.82 -11.47 11.43
C VAL A 143 -2.45 -12.12 12.66
N LYS A 144 -3.17 -11.35 13.48
CA LYS A 144 -3.78 -11.85 14.74
C LYS A 144 -4.77 -13.00 14.50
N ARG A 145 -5.14 -13.70 15.57
CA ARG A 145 -6.27 -14.63 15.55
C ARG A 145 -7.55 -13.89 15.12
N GLY A 146 -8.30 -14.46 14.17
CA GLY A 146 -9.49 -13.84 13.58
C GLY A 146 -9.22 -12.62 12.68
N GLY A 147 -7.95 -12.29 12.46
CA GLY A 147 -7.56 -11.20 11.58
C GLY A 147 -7.59 -11.57 10.10
N MET A 148 -7.30 -10.60 9.23
CA MET A 148 -7.39 -10.75 7.79
C MET A 148 -6.09 -10.35 7.09
N VAL A 149 -5.61 -11.20 6.19
CA VAL A 149 -4.67 -10.81 5.13
C VAL A 149 -5.50 -10.48 3.89
N VAL A 150 -5.49 -9.24 3.45
CA VAL A 150 -6.17 -8.81 2.22
C VAL A 150 -5.14 -8.56 1.14
N ILE A 151 -5.31 -9.21 -0.03
CA ILE A 151 -4.34 -9.19 -1.14
C ILE A 151 -5.00 -8.77 -2.45
N CYS A 152 -4.31 -7.92 -3.24
CA CYS A 152 -4.81 -7.46 -4.54
C CYS A 152 -3.83 -7.63 -5.71
N ALA A 153 -2.61 -8.09 -5.46
CA ALA A 153 -1.57 -8.22 -6.49
C ALA A 153 -0.58 -9.34 -6.11
N GLY A 154 0.45 -9.52 -6.92
CA GLY A 154 1.53 -10.47 -6.71
C GLY A 154 2.81 -9.97 -7.37
N THR A 155 3.32 -8.81 -6.92
CA THR A 155 4.47 -8.12 -7.55
C THR A 155 5.74 -8.97 -7.54
N THR A 156 5.88 -9.88 -6.56
CA THR A 156 7.04 -10.78 -6.43
C THR A 156 6.74 -12.20 -6.85
N GLY A 157 5.54 -12.47 -7.37
CA GLY A 157 5.09 -13.77 -7.85
C GLY A 157 3.71 -14.15 -7.32
N TYR A 158 3.13 -15.18 -7.96
CA TYR A 158 1.72 -15.59 -7.75
C TYR A 158 1.57 -16.92 -7.01
N ASN A 159 2.68 -17.66 -6.75
CA ASN A 159 2.62 -18.95 -6.07
C ASN A 159 2.70 -18.77 -4.55
N LEU A 160 1.56 -18.47 -3.95
CA LEU A 160 1.46 -18.19 -2.52
C LEU A 160 1.53 -19.48 -1.70
N THR A 161 2.47 -19.55 -0.77
CA THR A 161 2.61 -20.67 0.17
C THR A 161 2.22 -20.25 1.58
N MET A 162 1.66 -21.17 2.37
CA MET A 162 1.33 -20.93 3.77
C MET A 162 1.27 -22.23 4.56
N ASP A 163 1.52 -22.14 5.86
CA ASP A 163 1.19 -23.21 6.79
C ASP A 163 -0.30 -23.13 7.14
N ALA A 164 -1.08 -24.08 6.63
CA ALA A 164 -2.53 -24.09 6.78
C ALA A 164 -2.97 -24.13 8.26
N ARG A 165 -2.13 -24.65 9.19
CA ARG A 165 -2.41 -24.67 10.61
C ARG A 165 -2.61 -23.26 11.17
N TYR A 166 -1.81 -22.30 10.73
CA TYR A 166 -1.98 -20.89 11.14
C TYR A 166 -3.25 -20.26 10.60
N LEU A 167 -3.74 -20.72 9.46
CA LEU A 167 -5.00 -20.23 8.92
C LEU A 167 -6.20 -20.75 9.71
N TRP A 168 -6.40 -22.10 9.76
CA TRP A 168 -7.62 -22.65 10.33
C TRP A 168 -7.63 -22.71 11.86
N MET A 169 -6.51 -23.06 12.53
CA MET A 169 -6.45 -23.08 14.01
C MET A 169 -6.60 -21.69 14.64
N HIS A 170 -6.17 -20.65 13.94
CA HIS A 170 -6.29 -19.27 14.39
C HIS A 170 -7.46 -18.52 13.75
N GLN A 171 -8.31 -19.21 12.99
CA GLN A 171 -9.52 -18.63 12.38
C GLN A 171 -9.21 -17.36 11.57
N LYS A 172 -8.05 -17.32 10.90
CA LYS A 172 -7.62 -16.20 10.08
C LYS A 172 -8.32 -16.22 8.74
N ARG A 173 -8.38 -15.06 8.09
CA ARG A 173 -8.95 -14.91 6.76
C ARG A 173 -7.89 -14.50 5.75
N VAL A 174 -7.91 -15.10 4.59
CA VAL A 174 -7.22 -14.62 3.38
C VAL A 174 -8.30 -14.12 2.43
N GLN A 175 -8.21 -12.86 2.03
CA GLN A 175 -9.21 -12.20 1.21
C GLN A 175 -8.56 -11.62 -0.04
N GLY A 176 -8.91 -12.14 -1.22
CA GLY A 176 -8.61 -11.51 -2.49
C GLY A 176 -9.45 -10.23 -2.68
N SER A 177 -8.84 -9.18 -3.22
CA SER A 177 -9.52 -7.93 -3.54
C SER A 177 -9.06 -7.43 -4.91
N HIS A 178 -9.98 -7.17 -5.82
CA HIS A 178 -9.67 -6.68 -7.15
C HIS A 178 -10.32 -5.33 -7.36
N PHE A 179 -9.51 -4.28 -7.56
CA PHE A 179 -9.94 -2.90 -7.80
C PHE A 179 -11.01 -2.42 -6.80
N ALA A 180 -12.02 -1.66 -7.28
CA ALA A 180 -13.15 -1.18 -6.51
C ALA A 180 -14.39 -1.05 -7.41
N HIS A 181 -15.57 -1.06 -6.82
CA HIS A 181 -16.79 -0.63 -7.51
C HIS A 181 -17.08 0.85 -7.23
N LEU A 182 -18.01 1.43 -7.97
CA LEU A 182 -18.31 2.87 -7.96
C LEU A 182 -18.56 3.44 -6.56
N TYR A 183 -19.24 2.71 -5.69
CA TYR A 183 -19.50 3.17 -4.32
C TYR A 183 -18.19 3.39 -3.55
N HIS A 184 -17.25 2.42 -3.57
CA HIS A 184 -15.95 2.58 -2.88
C HIS A 184 -15.12 3.70 -3.51
N ALA A 185 -15.13 3.82 -4.83
CA ALA A 185 -14.41 4.88 -5.53
C ALA A 185 -14.95 6.26 -5.16
N ALA A 186 -16.28 6.42 -5.10
CA ALA A 186 -16.91 7.67 -4.69
C ALA A 186 -16.58 8.06 -3.23
N GLN A 187 -16.65 7.09 -2.30
CA GLN A 187 -16.29 7.33 -0.90
C GLN A 187 -14.81 7.71 -0.74
N ALA A 188 -13.93 7.01 -1.45
CA ALA A 188 -12.50 7.31 -1.46
C ALA A 188 -12.20 8.70 -2.03
N ASN A 189 -12.83 9.05 -3.16
CA ASN A 189 -12.70 10.35 -3.81
C ASN A 189 -13.18 11.49 -2.91
N GLN A 190 -14.25 11.28 -2.13
CA GLN A 190 -14.76 12.30 -1.21
C GLN A 190 -13.70 12.69 -0.16
N LEU A 191 -12.87 11.74 0.30
CA LEU A 191 -11.79 12.04 1.25
C LEU A 191 -10.72 12.97 0.66
N VAL A 192 -10.49 12.89 -0.64
CA VAL A 192 -9.57 13.81 -1.35
C VAL A 192 -10.23 15.18 -1.54
N ILE A 193 -11.50 15.21 -1.93
CA ILE A 193 -12.28 16.47 -2.04
C ILE A 193 -12.30 17.22 -0.70
N ASP A 194 -12.48 16.50 0.40
CA ASP A 194 -12.49 17.03 1.77
C ASP A 194 -11.08 17.35 2.31
N ARG A 195 -10.04 17.18 1.50
CA ARG A 195 -8.62 17.41 1.86
C ARG A 195 -8.13 16.57 3.06
N ARG A 196 -8.73 15.41 3.26
CA ARG A 196 -8.34 14.47 4.31
C ARG A 196 -7.29 13.47 3.85
N ILE A 197 -7.17 13.28 2.55
CA ILE A 197 -6.16 12.43 1.89
C ILE A 197 -5.43 13.28 0.85
N ASP A 198 -4.12 13.23 0.90
CA ASP A 198 -3.22 13.80 -0.09
C ASP A 198 -3.19 12.89 -1.33
N PRO A 199 -3.25 13.42 -2.57
CA PRO A 199 -3.16 12.65 -3.81
C PRO A 199 -1.88 11.82 -3.95
N ALA A 200 -0.87 12.09 -3.14
CA ALA A 200 0.41 11.39 -3.13
C ALA A 200 1.09 11.38 -4.52
N MET A 201 0.99 12.50 -5.23
CA MET A 201 1.67 12.69 -6.50
C MET A 201 3.15 12.99 -6.26
N SER A 202 4.03 12.19 -6.85
CA SER A 202 5.48 12.33 -6.67
C SER A 202 6.17 13.05 -7.83
N GLU A 203 5.74 12.81 -9.05
CA GLU A 203 6.40 13.33 -10.25
C GLU A 203 5.37 13.52 -11.38
N VAL A 204 5.56 14.58 -12.18
CA VAL A 204 4.81 14.81 -13.41
C VAL A 204 5.77 14.68 -14.60
N LEU A 205 5.45 13.79 -15.52
CA LEU A 205 6.32 13.40 -16.62
C LEU A 205 5.74 13.86 -17.97
N PRO A 206 6.56 14.32 -18.90
CA PRO A 206 6.14 14.45 -20.29
C PRO A 206 5.97 13.06 -20.92
N TRP A 207 5.23 13.00 -22.03
CA TRP A 207 4.87 11.75 -22.71
C TRP A 207 6.06 10.88 -23.13
N ASP A 208 7.12 11.50 -23.62
CA ASP A 208 8.34 10.82 -24.08
C ASP A 208 9.17 10.19 -22.97
N LYS A 209 8.87 10.51 -21.69
CA LYS A 209 9.54 9.98 -20.51
C LYS A 209 8.87 8.75 -19.88
N ILE A 210 7.80 8.23 -20.48
CA ILE A 210 7.13 7.03 -20.02
C ILE A 210 8.07 5.80 -19.94
N PRO A 211 8.92 5.50 -20.97
CA PRO A 211 9.86 4.38 -20.88
C PRO A 211 10.81 4.50 -19.69
N ASP A 212 11.40 5.69 -19.49
CA ASP A 212 12.32 5.95 -18.36
C ASP A 212 11.63 5.73 -17.01
N ALA A 213 10.35 6.12 -16.91
CA ALA A 213 9.55 5.90 -15.70
C ALA A 213 9.32 4.40 -15.42
N HIS A 214 9.04 3.61 -16.44
CA HIS A 214 8.89 2.16 -16.30
C HIS A 214 10.19 1.48 -15.84
N GLU A 215 11.34 1.90 -16.39
CA GLU A 215 12.64 1.40 -15.93
C GLU A 215 12.91 1.75 -14.48
N LYS A 216 12.66 3.01 -14.06
CA LYS A 216 12.76 3.40 -12.65
C LYS A 216 11.86 2.58 -11.74
N MET A 217 10.63 2.25 -12.19
CA MET A 217 9.70 1.41 -11.43
C MET A 217 10.21 -0.02 -11.31
N LEU A 218 10.71 -0.61 -12.39
CA LEU A 218 11.26 -1.96 -12.43
C LEU A 218 12.44 -2.10 -11.45
N ASP A 219 13.31 -1.09 -11.43
CA ASP A 219 14.48 -1.03 -10.55
C ASP A 219 14.16 -0.60 -9.10
N ASN A 220 12.89 -0.29 -8.79
CA ASN A 220 12.46 0.28 -7.50
C ASN A 220 13.17 1.61 -7.15
N LYS A 221 13.56 2.39 -8.17
CA LYS A 221 14.25 3.69 -8.06
C LYS A 221 13.32 4.90 -8.24
N HIS A 222 12.02 4.66 -8.40
CA HIS A 222 11.02 5.72 -8.51
C HIS A 222 10.80 6.42 -7.17
N ALA A 223 10.40 7.69 -7.23
CA ALA A 223 10.02 8.45 -6.04
C ALA A 223 8.80 7.80 -5.33
N PRO A 224 8.67 7.94 -4.00
CA PRO A 224 7.49 7.48 -3.28
C PRO A 224 6.19 8.12 -3.81
N GLY A 225 5.09 7.37 -3.80
CA GLY A 225 3.79 7.85 -4.27
C GLY A 225 3.45 7.43 -5.69
N ASN A 226 2.69 8.27 -6.40
CA ASN A 226 2.19 8.03 -7.75
C ASN A 226 2.73 9.07 -8.73
N MET A 227 3.01 8.65 -9.96
CA MET A 227 3.43 9.53 -11.06
C MET A 227 2.25 9.86 -11.97
N ALA A 228 2.23 11.08 -12.52
CA ALA A 228 1.31 11.50 -13.55
C ALA A 228 2.04 11.78 -14.85
N VAL A 229 1.35 11.63 -15.98
CA VAL A 229 1.90 11.88 -17.31
C VAL A 229 1.06 12.95 -18.00
N LEU A 230 1.72 13.94 -18.58
CA LEU A 230 1.08 14.95 -19.41
C LEU A 230 0.78 14.37 -20.80
N VAL A 231 -0.52 14.21 -21.11
CA VAL A 231 -0.99 13.77 -22.42
C VAL A 231 -1.58 14.97 -23.15
N ASN A 232 -0.88 15.45 -24.19
CA ASN A 232 -1.24 16.66 -24.96
C ASN A 232 -1.41 17.94 -24.11
N ALA A 233 -1.02 17.92 -22.84
CA ALA A 233 -1.03 19.10 -21.99
C ALA A 233 0.24 19.93 -22.24
N GLN A 234 0.07 21.25 -22.30
CA GLN A 234 1.16 22.18 -22.61
C GLN A 234 2.08 22.41 -21.42
N ARG A 235 1.51 22.35 -20.21
CA ARG A 235 2.23 22.52 -18.94
C ARG A 235 1.47 21.81 -17.80
N SER A 236 2.16 21.56 -16.72
CA SER A 236 1.59 21.10 -15.47
C SER A 236 0.93 22.25 -14.68
N GLY A 237 0.15 21.90 -13.66
CA GLY A 237 -0.42 22.84 -12.70
C GLY A 237 -1.74 23.48 -13.11
N LEU A 238 -2.37 23.04 -14.20
CA LEU A 238 -3.69 23.51 -14.63
C LEU A 238 -4.80 22.92 -13.73
N ARG A 239 -5.83 23.72 -13.41
CA ARG A 239 -6.88 23.33 -12.45
C ARG A 239 -8.30 23.43 -13.01
N THR A 240 -8.51 24.30 -14.03
CA THR A 240 -9.82 24.59 -14.59
C THR A 240 -9.81 24.44 -16.09
N PHE A 241 -10.99 24.36 -16.70
CA PHE A 241 -11.12 24.42 -18.17
C PHE A 241 -10.70 25.78 -18.72
N ASP A 242 -10.91 26.85 -17.96
CA ASP A 242 -10.51 28.21 -18.37
C ASP A 242 -8.99 28.31 -18.51
N ASP A 243 -8.22 27.70 -17.59
CA ASP A 243 -6.74 27.60 -17.70
C ASP A 243 -6.32 26.93 -19.03
N VAL A 244 -7.08 25.93 -19.50
CA VAL A 244 -6.81 25.22 -20.75
C VAL A 244 -7.20 26.07 -21.97
N LEU A 245 -8.32 26.79 -21.90
CA LEU A 245 -8.81 27.66 -22.98
C LEU A 245 -7.93 28.88 -23.17
N GLU A 246 -7.43 29.50 -22.11
CA GLU A 246 -6.48 30.61 -22.18
C GLU A 246 -5.21 30.21 -22.93
N LEU A 247 -4.71 29.02 -22.72
CA LEU A 247 -3.54 28.49 -23.42
C LEU A 247 -3.79 28.20 -24.90
N SER A 248 -5.01 27.83 -25.28
CA SER A 248 -5.37 27.60 -26.69
C SER A 248 -5.51 28.90 -27.45
N ASN A 249 -6.03 29.94 -26.79
CA ASN A 249 -6.22 31.29 -27.39
C ASN A 249 -4.89 32.08 -27.54
N ALA A 250 -3.89 31.79 -26.71
CA ALA A 250 -2.58 32.41 -26.80
C ALA A 250 -1.71 31.94 -28.00
N ARG A 251 -2.22 30.99 -28.78
CA ARG A 251 -1.54 30.44 -29.99
C ARG A 251 -2.16 30.89 -31.32
N GLY A 252 -3.23 31.63 -31.32
CA GLY A 252 -3.83 32.28 -32.50
C GLY A 252 -3.33 33.68 -32.63
#